data_4ea81eef2acae43a665140416779a7aa
#
_entry.id   4ea81eef2acae43a665140416779a7aa
#
_cell.length_a   1.000
_cell.length_b   1.000
_cell.length_c   1.000
_cell.angle_alpha   90.00
_cell.angle_beta   90.00
_cell.angle_gamma   90.00
#
_symmetry.space_group_name_H-M   'P 1'
#
loop_
_entity.id
_entity.type
_entity.pdbx_description
1 polymer ?
#
loop_
_entity_poly.entity_id
_entity_poly.type
_entity_poly.pdbx_seq_one_letter_code
_entity_poly.pdbx_strand_id
1 'polypeptide(L)'
;EGWGQEFWIAAAFDEKRMTQIQAEAVSKSSILGNIYIAKVENIAQNIQAAFVDIAKGVSCFLPLEEAKNAVFTKKNGKKDLCIGDELLVEVTREKQKNKPASVSANLNFSGKYLILTTGNHLLGISKKLHATERERLQALLKDQITDTFGIVVRTATKDASDEEILKELEMLTKQCHACLQGAMHRTAFTRLREAPPFYLQFLKNRNLTEVQKITTDIPSVHEVLLQHLQDTKEAEKLHLYTDTQVSLFALYSLTHELERALHRQVWLPSGAYLVIDPT
;
A
#
# COMPACT_ATOMS: atom_id res chain seq x y z
N GLU A 1 -14.33 -20.19 -20.35
CA GLU A 1 -13.74 -21.36 -19.69
C GLU A 1 -13.37 -20.98 -18.26
N GLY A 2 -14.02 -21.64 -17.31
CA GLY A 2 -13.80 -21.82 -15.90
C GLY A 2 -13.08 -20.76 -15.07
N TRP A 3 -13.80 -19.80 -14.56
CA TRP A 3 -13.38 -19.03 -13.39
C TRP A 3 -13.48 -19.93 -12.14
N GLY A 4 -12.58 -20.87 -12.01
CA GLY A 4 -12.49 -21.76 -10.84
C GLY A 4 -11.87 -21.12 -9.61
N GLN A 5 -11.63 -19.79 -9.64
CA GLN A 5 -11.00 -19.07 -8.53
C GLN A 5 -11.95 -17.98 -8.03
N GLU A 6 -12.20 -17.97 -6.72
CA GLU A 6 -12.98 -16.94 -6.06
C GLU A 6 -12.13 -15.68 -5.83
N PHE A 7 -12.76 -14.51 -6.00
CA PHE A 7 -12.14 -13.21 -5.79
C PHE A 7 -12.96 -12.37 -4.83
N TRP A 8 -12.25 -11.69 -3.95
CA TRP A 8 -12.80 -10.55 -3.23
C TRP A 8 -12.62 -9.30 -4.09
N ILE A 9 -13.66 -8.49 -4.17
CA ILE A 9 -13.66 -7.28 -4.98
C ILE A 9 -14.00 -6.09 -4.09
N ALA A 10 -13.19 -5.05 -4.20
CA ALA A 10 -13.49 -3.73 -3.65
C ALA A 10 -13.70 -2.75 -4.80
N ALA A 11 -14.84 -2.08 -4.83
CA ALA A 11 -15.18 -1.11 -5.85
C ALA A 11 -15.62 0.22 -5.23
N ALA A 12 -15.33 1.32 -5.90
CA ALA A 12 -15.82 2.63 -5.54
C ALA A 12 -16.65 3.22 -6.66
N PHE A 13 -17.71 3.91 -6.27
CA PHE A 13 -18.66 4.54 -7.16
C PHE A 13 -18.76 6.02 -6.85
N ASP A 14 -18.88 6.83 -7.89
CA ASP A 14 -19.39 8.18 -7.84
C ASP A 14 -20.81 8.14 -8.42
N GLU A 15 -21.81 8.38 -7.57
CA GLU A 15 -23.22 8.09 -7.83
C GLU A 15 -23.44 6.65 -8.30
N LYS A 16 -23.63 6.44 -9.61
CA LYS A 16 -23.85 5.11 -10.23
C LYS A 16 -22.68 4.63 -11.09
N ARG A 17 -21.61 5.44 -11.23
CA ARG A 17 -20.48 5.12 -12.09
C ARG A 17 -19.32 4.57 -11.26
N MET A 18 -18.85 3.39 -11.62
CA MET A 18 -17.62 2.83 -11.03
C MET A 18 -16.40 3.68 -11.38
N THR A 19 -15.68 4.16 -10.37
CA THR A 19 -14.48 4.99 -10.54
C THR A 19 -13.19 4.24 -10.28
N GLN A 20 -13.27 3.18 -9.46
CA GLN A 20 -12.12 2.33 -9.16
C GLN A 20 -12.60 0.94 -8.77
N ILE A 21 -11.78 -0.06 -9.13
CA ILE A 21 -11.97 -1.45 -8.72
C ILE A 21 -10.63 -2.08 -8.37
N GLN A 22 -10.63 -2.97 -7.40
CA GLN A 22 -9.51 -3.84 -7.05
C GLN A 22 -10.05 -5.22 -6.72
N ALA A 23 -9.35 -6.25 -7.18
CA ALA A 23 -9.70 -7.65 -6.93
C ALA A 23 -8.49 -8.39 -6.36
N GLU A 24 -8.75 -9.29 -5.41
CA GLU A 24 -7.76 -10.19 -4.83
C GLU A 24 -8.33 -11.61 -4.74
N ALA A 25 -7.54 -12.61 -5.12
CA ALA A 25 -7.98 -14.00 -5.08
C ALA A 25 -8.12 -14.47 -3.63
N VAL A 26 -9.27 -15.08 -3.29
CA VAL A 26 -9.54 -15.59 -1.94
C VAL A 26 -8.53 -16.65 -1.49
N SER A 27 -8.06 -17.48 -2.43
CA SER A 27 -7.12 -18.58 -2.17
C SER A 27 -5.65 -18.14 -2.00
N LYS A 28 -5.33 -16.88 -2.26
CA LYS A 28 -3.96 -16.38 -2.28
C LYS A 28 -3.86 -15.11 -1.44
N SER A 29 -3.27 -15.22 -0.25
CA SER A 29 -2.93 -14.03 0.52
C SER A 29 -1.88 -13.21 -0.22
N SER A 30 -2.18 -11.97 -0.54
CA SER A 30 -1.23 -11.02 -1.12
C SER A 30 -0.06 -10.80 -0.16
N ILE A 31 1.15 -10.77 -0.73
CA ILE A 31 2.36 -10.38 0.02
C ILE A 31 2.71 -8.90 -0.18
N LEU A 32 1.94 -8.19 -0.99
CA LEU A 32 2.16 -6.78 -1.30
C LEU A 32 2.14 -5.91 -0.04
N GLY A 33 3.21 -5.12 0.16
CA GLY A 33 3.37 -4.28 1.35
C GLY A 33 3.86 -5.02 2.61
N ASN A 34 4.08 -6.35 2.54
CA ASN A 34 4.72 -7.08 3.62
C ASN A 34 6.20 -6.69 3.73
N ILE A 35 6.71 -6.64 4.96
CA ILE A 35 8.13 -6.38 5.23
C ILE A 35 8.80 -7.67 5.70
N TYR A 36 9.94 -7.96 5.08
CA TYR A 36 10.76 -9.14 5.37
C TYR A 36 12.21 -8.77 5.67
N ILE A 37 12.92 -9.66 6.37
CA ILE A 37 14.38 -9.70 6.35
C ILE A 37 14.76 -10.57 5.15
N ALA A 38 15.25 -9.93 4.09
CA ALA A 38 15.70 -10.62 2.89
C ALA A 38 17.22 -10.85 2.91
N LYS A 39 17.66 -11.86 2.18
CA LYS A 39 19.08 -12.18 2.00
C LYS A 39 19.47 -11.97 0.54
N VAL A 40 20.57 -11.29 0.31
CA VAL A 40 21.11 -11.06 -1.04
C VAL A 40 21.72 -12.35 -1.56
N GLU A 41 21.17 -12.87 -2.65
CA GLU A 41 21.65 -14.11 -3.29
C GLU A 41 22.48 -13.82 -4.56
N ASN A 42 22.16 -12.73 -5.29
CA ASN A 42 22.90 -12.36 -6.49
C ASN A 42 22.84 -10.85 -6.74
N ILE A 43 23.86 -10.32 -7.43
CA ILE A 43 23.94 -8.92 -7.84
C ILE A 43 24.22 -8.85 -9.33
N ALA A 44 23.31 -8.24 -10.09
CA ALA A 44 23.36 -8.09 -11.53
C ALA A 44 23.64 -6.62 -11.88
N GLN A 45 24.92 -6.25 -11.96
CA GLN A 45 25.36 -4.88 -12.22
C GLN A 45 24.91 -4.35 -13.59
N ASN A 46 24.78 -5.24 -14.59
CA ASN A 46 24.35 -4.88 -15.95
C ASN A 46 22.93 -4.33 -16.02
N ILE A 47 22.05 -4.72 -15.07
CA ILE A 47 20.68 -4.23 -14.95
C ILE A 47 20.46 -3.38 -13.70
N GLN A 48 21.51 -3.02 -12.99
CA GLN A 48 21.49 -2.21 -11.76
C GLN A 48 20.51 -2.76 -10.71
N ALA A 49 20.54 -4.07 -10.49
CA ALA A 49 19.65 -4.76 -9.56
C ALA A 49 20.36 -5.85 -8.76
N ALA A 50 19.78 -6.18 -7.62
CA ALA A 50 20.08 -7.38 -6.85
C ALA A 50 18.87 -8.32 -6.85
N PHE A 51 19.13 -9.60 -6.70
CA PHE A 51 18.12 -10.61 -6.40
C PHE A 51 18.25 -10.98 -4.93
N VAL A 52 17.16 -10.79 -4.21
CA VAL A 52 17.11 -11.02 -2.77
C VAL A 52 16.00 -12.03 -2.45
N ASP A 53 16.29 -12.99 -1.61
CA ASP A 53 15.32 -13.99 -1.19
C ASP A 53 14.59 -13.54 0.09
N ILE A 54 13.26 -13.54 0.05
CA ILE A 54 12.39 -13.26 1.21
C ILE A 54 11.94 -14.53 1.93
N ALA A 55 12.08 -15.68 1.27
CA ALA A 55 11.92 -17.03 1.79
C ALA A 55 12.82 -17.96 0.97
N LYS A 56 13.07 -19.18 1.44
CA LYS A 56 13.90 -20.14 0.68
C LYS A 56 13.33 -20.36 -0.73
N GLY A 57 14.08 -19.96 -1.76
CA GLY A 57 13.70 -20.09 -3.17
C GLY A 57 12.62 -19.10 -3.65
N VAL A 58 12.30 -18.07 -2.85
CA VAL A 58 11.41 -16.99 -3.26
C VAL A 58 12.24 -15.75 -3.51
N SER A 59 12.76 -15.65 -4.73
CA SER A 59 13.63 -14.56 -5.16
C SER A 59 12.84 -13.36 -5.65
N CYS A 60 13.26 -12.16 -5.22
CA CYS A 60 12.66 -10.87 -5.54
C CYS A 60 13.70 -9.94 -6.17
N PHE A 61 13.23 -9.04 -7.01
CA PHE A 61 14.01 -8.01 -7.68
C PHE A 61 14.11 -6.76 -6.80
N LEU A 62 15.35 -6.33 -6.50
CA LEU A 62 15.65 -5.11 -5.74
C LEU A 62 16.51 -4.17 -6.60
N PRO A 63 16.05 -2.96 -6.98
CA PRO A 63 16.88 -1.94 -7.61
C PRO A 63 18.05 -1.54 -6.70
N LEU A 64 19.27 -1.48 -7.24
CA LEU A 64 20.46 -1.12 -6.43
C LEU A 64 20.40 0.30 -5.87
N GLU A 65 19.74 1.23 -6.57
CA GLU A 65 19.56 2.60 -6.10
C GLU A 65 18.75 2.69 -4.79
N GLU A 66 17.78 1.78 -4.61
CA GLU A 66 16.97 1.73 -3.39
C GLU A 66 17.70 1.07 -2.21
N ALA A 67 18.77 0.32 -2.48
CA ALA A 67 19.57 -0.32 -1.43
C ALA A 67 20.53 0.65 -0.71
N LYS A 68 20.69 1.90 -1.20
CA LYS A 68 21.63 2.87 -0.62
C LYS A 68 21.34 3.22 0.83
N ASN A 69 20.05 3.33 1.17
CA ASN A 69 19.57 3.66 2.52
C ASN A 69 18.94 2.44 3.22
N ALA A 70 19.31 1.23 2.80
CA ALA A 70 18.79 0.01 3.35
C ALA A 70 19.17 -0.18 4.82
N VAL A 71 18.22 -0.68 5.60
CA VAL A 71 18.48 -1.12 6.97
C VAL A 71 18.96 -2.56 6.94
N PHE A 72 20.19 -2.79 7.38
CA PHE A 72 20.83 -4.12 7.41
C PHE A 72 20.71 -4.74 8.80
N THR A 73 20.33 -6.01 8.85
CA THR A 73 20.47 -6.85 10.06
C THR A 73 21.81 -7.57 10.08
N LYS A 74 22.38 -7.82 8.88
CA LYS A 74 23.75 -8.37 8.73
C LYS A 74 24.40 -7.78 7.50
N LYS A 75 25.61 -7.28 7.66
CA LYS A 75 26.40 -6.65 6.60
C LYS A 75 27.77 -7.33 6.46
N ASN A 76 28.07 -7.85 5.26
CA ASN A 76 29.35 -8.54 4.99
C ASN A 76 30.41 -7.60 4.45
N GLY A 77 30.04 -6.55 3.73
CA GLY A 77 30.95 -5.55 3.18
C GLY A 77 30.84 -4.19 3.89
N LYS A 78 31.84 -3.30 3.63
CA LYS A 78 31.85 -1.97 4.30
C LYS A 78 30.96 -0.92 3.64
N LYS A 79 30.80 -0.93 2.32
CA LYS A 79 30.07 0.14 1.59
C LYS A 79 28.99 -0.42 0.67
N ASP A 80 29.36 -1.27 -0.29
CA ASP A 80 28.46 -1.74 -1.32
C ASP A 80 27.62 -2.93 -0.83
N LEU A 81 26.49 -3.17 -1.50
CA LEU A 81 25.67 -4.35 -1.29
C LEU A 81 26.47 -5.59 -1.67
N CYS A 82 26.51 -6.61 -0.81
CA CYS A 82 27.27 -7.83 -1.02
C CYS A 82 26.36 -9.06 -0.96
N ILE A 83 26.72 -10.11 -1.68
CA ILE A 83 26.06 -11.41 -1.56
C ILE A 83 26.15 -11.90 -0.10
N GLY A 84 25.04 -12.38 0.42
CA GLY A 84 24.90 -12.82 1.82
C GLY A 84 24.58 -11.70 2.82
N ASP A 85 24.48 -10.42 2.38
CA ASP A 85 23.93 -9.36 3.22
C ASP A 85 22.47 -9.66 3.55
N GLU A 86 22.03 -9.30 4.75
CA GLU A 86 20.64 -9.40 5.18
C GLU A 86 20.10 -7.99 5.46
N LEU A 87 19.00 -7.64 4.79
CA LEU A 87 18.41 -6.30 4.84
C LEU A 87 16.90 -6.36 4.88
N LEU A 88 16.29 -5.29 5.38
CA LEU A 88 14.85 -5.14 5.39
C LEU A 88 14.37 -4.73 4.02
N VAL A 89 13.31 -5.40 3.55
CA VAL A 89 12.64 -5.06 2.29
C VAL A 89 11.13 -5.10 2.43
N GLU A 90 10.46 -4.20 1.73
CA GLU A 90 9.01 -4.16 1.53
C GLU A 90 8.67 -4.67 0.13
N VAL A 91 7.68 -5.55 0.00
CA VAL A 91 7.21 -6.02 -1.31
C VAL A 91 6.38 -4.91 -1.97
N THR A 92 6.87 -4.41 -3.10
CA THR A 92 6.23 -3.32 -3.85
C THR A 92 5.43 -3.79 -5.05
N ARG A 93 5.71 -5.00 -5.53
CA ARG A 93 4.99 -5.64 -6.64
C ARG A 93 5.05 -7.16 -6.51
N GLU A 94 3.94 -7.81 -6.71
CA GLU A 94 3.88 -9.28 -6.74
C GLU A 94 4.45 -9.85 -8.04
N LYS A 95 4.79 -11.15 -7.98
CA LYS A 95 5.23 -11.90 -9.14
C LYS A 95 4.16 -11.90 -10.24
N GLN A 96 4.54 -11.53 -11.45
CA GLN A 96 3.68 -11.52 -12.64
C GLN A 96 4.28 -12.38 -13.74
N LYS A 97 3.56 -13.44 -14.13
CA LYS A 97 4.02 -14.35 -15.22
C LYS A 97 5.52 -14.71 -15.06
N ASN A 98 6.35 -14.14 -15.92
CA ASN A 98 7.80 -14.40 -15.98
C ASN A 98 8.66 -13.38 -15.20
N LYS A 99 8.04 -12.39 -14.53
CA LYS A 99 8.78 -11.39 -13.74
C LYS A 99 8.71 -11.74 -12.28
N PRO A 100 9.85 -11.78 -11.55
CA PRO A 100 9.84 -11.99 -10.11
C PRO A 100 9.10 -10.86 -9.40
N ALA A 101 8.71 -11.08 -8.15
CA ALA A 101 8.21 -10.03 -7.30
C ALA A 101 9.27 -8.93 -7.16
N SER A 102 8.84 -7.67 -7.01
CA SER A 102 9.77 -6.56 -6.76
C SER A 102 9.68 -6.13 -5.31
N VAL A 103 10.81 -5.77 -4.75
CA VAL A 103 10.92 -5.26 -3.39
C VAL A 103 11.68 -3.93 -3.40
N SER A 104 11.46 -3.14 -2.35
CA SER A 104 12.17 -1.90 -2.06
C SER A 104 12.81 -2.01 -0.68
N ALA A 105 14.00 -1.45 -0.49
CA ALA A 105 14.58 -1.28 0.84
C ALA A 105 14.09 0.02 1.51
N ASN A 106 13.30 0.83 0.82
CA ASN A 106 12.62 1.99 1.36
C ASN A 106 11.29 1.55 1.98
N LEU A 107 11.28 1.33 3.28
CA LEU A 107 10.09 0.87 3.99
C LEU A 107 9.10 2.02 4.19
N ASN A 108 7.81 1.75 3.97
CA ASN A 108 6.76 2.75 4.09
C ASN A 108 5.75 2.38 5.19
N PHE A 109 5.48 3.33 6.09
CA PHE A 109 4.48 3.22 7.14
C PHE A 109 3.39 4.25 6.85
N SER A 110 2.28 3.79 6.26
CA SER A 110 1.23 4.66 5.74
C SER A 110 0.09 4.83 6.73
N GLY A 111 -0.21 6.09 7.08
CA GLY A 111 -1.40 6.53 7.80
C GLY A 111 -2.43 7.19 6.89
N LYS A 112 -3.42 7.83 7.51
CA LYS A 112 -4.43 8.65 6.83
C LYS A 112 -3.82 9.94 6.27
N TYR A 113 -3.03 10.62 7.08
CA TYR A 113 -2.46 11.94 6.82
C TYR A 113 -1.01 11.89 6.35
N LEU A 114 -0.23 10.96 6.87
CA LEU A 114 1.22 10.89 6.70
C LEU A 114 1.66 9.51 6.16
N ILE A 115 2.83 9.53 5.51
CA ILE A 115 3.61 8.31 5.24
C ILE A 115 5.01 8.56 5.79
N LEU A 116 5.49 7.68 6.68
CA LEU A 116 6.90 7.65 7.04
C LEU A 116 7.65 6.73 6.07
N THR A 117 8.80 7.16 5.59
CA THR A 117 9.64 6.36 4.67
C THR A 117 11.09 6.33 5.16
N THR A 118 11.70 5.15 5.18
CA THR A 118 13.12 5.00 5.51
C THR A 118 14.04 5.32 4.33
N GLY A 119 13.49 5.48 3.12
CA GLY A 119 14.25 5.69 1.88
C GLY A 119 14.83 7.08 1.70
N ASN A 120 14.31 8.07 2.42
CA ASN A 120 14.84 9.42 2.43
C ASN A 120 14.54 10.09 3.77
N HIS A 121 15.27 11.17 4.05
CA HIS A 121 15.14 11.96 5.29
C HIS A 121 14.63 13.36 4.96
N LEU A 122 13.62 13.45 4.08
CA LEU A 122 13.07 14.71 3.59
C LEU A 122 11.59 14.83 3.99
N LEU A 123 11.13 16.09 4.06
CA LEU A 123 9.71 16.40 4.16
C LEU A 123 9.13 16.63 2.76
N GLY A 124 8.31 15.71 2.32
CA GLY A 124 7.53 15.84 1.09
C GLY A 124 6.12 16.30 1.41
N ILE A 125 5.64 17.39 0.82
CA ILE A 125 4.27 17.87 1.00
C ILE A 125 3.55 17.84 -0.35
N SER A 126 2.34 17.28 -0.38
CA SER A 126 1.53 17.17 -1.58
C SER A 126 1.34 18.53 -2.26
N LYS A 127 1.65 18.58 -3.57
CA LYS A 127 1.46 19.78 -4.40
C LYS A 127 -0.02 20.18 -4.59
N LYS A 128 -0.96 19.29 -4.24
CA LYS A 128 -2.41 19.54 -4.30
C LYS A 128 -2.93 20.38 -3.15
N LEU A 129 -2.14 20.58 -2.09
CA LEU A 129 -2.48 21.46 -0.98
C LEU A 129 -2.21 22.92 -1.32
N HIS A 130 -3.03 23.84 -0.77
CA HIS A 130 -2.82 25.28 -0.91
C HIS A 130 -1.51 25.75 -0.28
N ALA A 131 -0.98 26.88 -0.72
CA ALA A 131 0.31 27.40 -0.26
C ALA A 131 0.33 27.64 1.26
N THR A 132 -0.69 28.26 1.81
CA THR A 132 -0.85 28.53 3.24
C THR A 132 -0.84 27.24 4.08
N GLU A 133 -1.53 26.23 3.61
CA GLU A 133 -1.59 24.92 4.28
C GLU A 133 -0.23 24.20 4.21
N ARG A 134 0.47 24.31 3.09
CA ARG A 134 1.82 23.76 2.96
C ARG A 134 2.82 24.42 3.90
N GLU A 135 2.74 25.74 4.08
CA GLU A 135 3.58 26.49 5.02
C GLU A 135 3.30 26.08 6.46
N ARG A 136 2.02 25.93 6.85
CA ARG A 136 1.62 25.42 8.17
C ARG A 136 2.20 24.04 8.43
N LEU A 137 1.99 23.10 7.51
CA LEU A 137 2.47 21.72 7.64
C LEU A 137 3.99 21.63 7.61
N GLN A 138 4.66 22.49 6.85
CA GLN A 138 6.12 22.58 6.84
C GLN A 138 6.65 23.06 8.20
N ALA A 139 6.04 24.08 8.79
CA ALA A 139 6.40 24.55 10.12
C ALA A 139 6.16 23.49 11.21
N LEU A 140 5.05 22.74 11.11
CA LEU A 140 4.68 21.70 12.07
C LEU A 140 5.62 20.48 12.03
N LEU A 141 6.07 20.07 10.85
CA LEU A 141 6.69 18.74 10.64
C LEU A 141 8.20 18.77 10.33
N LYS A 142 8.78 19.93 9.99
CA LYS A 142 10.20 20.02 9.57
C LYS A 142 11.16 19.48 10.64
N ASP A 143 10.87 19.75 11.90
CA ASP A 143 11.72 19.36 13.04
C ASP A 143 11.41 17.93 13.56
N GLN A 144 10.45 17.25 12.92
CA GLN A 144 10.07 15.88 13.25
C GLN A 144 10.78 14.82 12.39
N ILE A 145 11.53 15.27 11.38
CA ILE A 145 12.35 14.38 10.54
C ILE A 145 13.56 13.91 11.35
N THR A 146 13.89 12.64 11.20
CA THR A 146 15.01 12.01 11.90
C THR A 146 15.95 11.35 10.91
N ASP A 147 17.12 10.90 11.39
CA ASP A 147 18.04 10.06 10.60
C ASP A 147 17.48 8.67 10.28
N THR A 148 16.30 8.34 10.80
CA THR A 148 15.65 7.04 10.59
C THR A 148 14.62 7.08 9.47
N PHE A 149 13.90 8.20 9.31
CA PHE A 149 12.82 8.33 8.32
C PHE A 149 12.58 9.78 7.89
N GLY A 150 12.08 9.93 6.68
CA GLY A 150 11.43 11.15 6.19
C GLY A 150 9.90 11.04 6.28
N ILE A 151 9.22 12.15 6.00
CA ILE A 151 7.78 12.28 6.12
C ILE A 151 7.20 12.73 4.78
N VAL A 152 6.17 12.03 4.29
CA VAL A 152 5.37 12.46 3.14
C VAL A 152 3.96 12.80 3.63
N VAL A 153 3.56 14.06 3.40
CA VAL A 153 2.26 14.59 3.79
C VAL A 153 1.26 14.38 2.66
N ARG A 154 0.14 13.72 2.97
CA ARG A 154 -0.93 13.40 2.03
C ARG A 154 -1.93 14.55 1.92
N THR A 155 -2.74 14.55 0.84
CA THR A 155 -3.80 15.54 0.63
C THR A 155 -4.91 15.49 1.68
N ALA A 156 -5.08 14.36 2.37
CA ALA A 156 -6.06 14.19 3.43
C ALA A 156 -5.81 15.07 4.68
N THR A 157 -4.64 15.71 4.78
CA THR A 157 -4.33 16.66 5.88
C THR A 157 -5.06 17.98 5.75
N LYS A 158 -5.70 18.29 4.63
CA LYS A 158 -6.36 19.58 4.36
C LYS A 158 -7.31 20.03 5.46
N ASP A 159 -8.08 19.09 6.03
CA ASP A 159 -9.11 19.37 7.03
C ASP A 159 -8.72 18.80 8.43
N ALA A 160 -7.46 18.41 8.61
CA ALA A 160 -6.98 17.81 9.84
C ALA A 160 -6.39 18.85 10.80
N SER A 161 -6.64 18.69 12.09
CA SER A 161 -5.99 19.49 13.14
C SER A 161 -4.52 19.09 13.31
N ASP A 162 -3.71 20.01 13.84
CA ASP A 162 -2.31 19.72 14.16
C ASP A 162 -2.18 18.55 15.14
N GLU A 163 -3.10 18.47 16.11
CA GLU A 163 -3.15 17.40 17.10
C GLU A 163 -3.38 16.02 16.47
N GLU A 164 -4.31 15.92 15.52
CA GLU A 164 -4.58 14.67 14.79
C GLU A 164 -3.37 14.21 13.97
N ILE A 165 -2.70 15.16 13.30
CA ILE A 165 -1.51 14.90 12.50
C ILE A 165 -0.35 14.42 13.38
N LEU A 166 -0.10 15.09 14.51
CA LEU A 166 0.97 14.72 15.45
C LEU A 166 0.69 13.40 16.15
N LYS A 167 -0.57 13.11 16.50
CA LYS A 167 -0.98 11.79 17.04
C LYS A 167 -0.73 10.67 16.05
N GLU A 168 -1.05 10.89 14.77
CA GLU A 168 -0.75 9.89 13.74
C GLU A 168 0.76 9.73 13.53
N LEU A 169 1.53 10.82 13.54
CA LEU A 169 2.99 10.78 13.46
C LEU A 169 3.58 9.94 14.59
N GLU A 170 3.15 10.13 15.82
CA GLU A 170 3.60 9.35 16.98
C GLU A 170 3.31 7.85 16.80
N MET A 171 2.10 7.52 16.35
CA MET A 171 1.70 6.13 16.08
C MET A 171 2.57 5.49 15.01
N LEU A 172 2.78 6.17 13.88
CA LEU A 172 3.60 5.66 12.78
C LEU A 172 5.08 5.53 13.17
N THR A 173 5.59 6.47 13.96
CA THR A 173 6.95 6.41 14.51
C THR A 173 7.14 5.20 15.42
N LYS A 174 6.18 4.91 16.30
CA LYS A 174 6.19 3.70 17.13
C LYS A 174 6.19 2.43 16.28
N GLN A 175 5.37 2.39 15.23
CA GLN A 175 5.32 1.24 14.30
C GLN A 175 6.65 1.05 13.56
N CYS A 176 7.24 2.13 13.05
CA CYS A 176 8.54 2.11 12.38
C CYS A 176 9.63 1.58 13.31
N HIS A 177 9.78 2.18 14.48
CA HIS A 177 10.79 1.77 15.46
C HIS A 177 10.60 0.32 15.92
N ALA A 178 9.36 -0.12 16.20
CA ALA A 178 9.09 -1.51 16.58
C ALA A 178 9.48 -2.49 15.48
N CYS A 179 9.23 -2.14 14.21
CA CYS A 179 9.65 -2.95 13.06
C CYS A 179 11.17 -3.05 12.95
N LEU A 180 11.87 -1.91 13.04
CA LEU A 180 13.34 -1.85 12.91
C LEU A 180 14.03 -2.56 14.08
N GLN A 181 13.60 -2.31 15.31
CA GLN A 181 14.14 -2.97 16.50
C GLN A 181 13.86 -4.48 16.51
N GLY A 182 12.62 -4.86 16.15
CA GLY A 182 12.25 -6.27 16.04
C GLY A 182 13.08 -7.06 15.03
N ALA A 183 13.60 -6.39 13.99
CA ALA A 183 14.44 -7.01 12.98
C ALA A 183 15.82 -7.44 13.52
N MET A 184 16.40 -6.65 14.42
CA MET A 184 17.78 -6.87 14.93
C MET A 184 17.94 -8.19 15.69
N HIS A 185 16.85 -8.80 16.14
CA HIS A 185 16.84 -10.06 16.91
C HIS A 185 16.30 -11.25 16.09
N ARG A 186 16.13 -11.08 14.77
CA ARG A 186 15.54 -12.10 13.90
C ARG A 186 16.47 -12.43 12.74
N THR A 187 16.29 -13.61 12.19
CA THR A 187 17.09 -14.13 11.07
C THR A 187 16.46 -13.81 9.72
N ALA A 188 17.26 -13.94 8.64
CA ALA A 188 16.75 -13.87 7.28
C ALA A 188 15.50 -14.73 7.06
N PHE A 189 14.67 -14.32 6.12
CA PHE A 189 13.37 -14.93 5.76
C PHE A 189 12.26 -14.73 6.78
N THR A 190 12.48 -13.92 7.82
CA THR A 190 11.42 -13.58 8.77
C THR A 190 10.53 -12.48 8.20
N ARG A 191 9.20 -12.70 8.23
CA ARG A 191 8.21 -11.64 8.00
C ARG A 191 8.10 -10.78 9.25
N LEU A 192 8.46 -9.51 9.14
CA LEU A 192 8.45 -8.53 10.24
C LEU A 192 7.09 -7.85 10.38
N ARG A 193 6.46 -7.54 9.24
CA ARG A 193 5.15 -6.90 9.18
C ARG A 193 4.31 -7.53 8.08
N GLU A 194 3.08 -7.83 8.39
CA GLU A 194 2.05 -8.15 7.42
C GLU A 194 1.32 -6.87 7.01
N ALA A 195 1.15 -6.67 5.72
CA ALA A 195 0.38 -5.55 5.22
C ALA A 195 -1.11 -5.71 5.60
N PRO A 196 -1.82 -4.61 5.85
CA PRO A 196 -3.26 -4.68 6.01
C PRO A 196 -3.91 -5.33 4.77
N PRO A 197 -5.04 -6.04 4.93
CA PRO A 197 -5.79 -6.58 3.80
C PRO A 197 -6.07 -5.51 2.74
N PHE A 198 -6.16 -5.93 1.46
CA PHE A 198 -6.30 -4.99 0.34
C PHE A 198 -7.52 -4.08 0.46
N TYR A 199 -8.63 -4.57 1.00
CA TYR A 199 -9.85 -3.79 1.20
C TYR A 199 -9.67 -2.67 2.24
N LEU A 200 -8.84 -2.89 3.27
CA LEU A 200 -8.45 -1.82 4.20
C LEU A 200 -7.53 -0.80 3.53
N GLN A 201 -6.59 -1.25 2.70
CA GLN A 201 -5.74 -0.34 1.93
C GLN A 201 -6.57 0.47 0.93
N PHE A 202 -7.52 -0.19 0.25
CA PHE A 202 -8.46 0.44 -0.66
C PHE A 202 -9.28 1.55 0.03
N LEU A 203 -9.72 1.30 1.26
CA LEU A 203 -10.44 2.29 2.06
C LEU A 203 -9.54 3.44 2.53
N LYS A 204 -8.34 3.14 3.06
CA LYS A 204 -7.37 4.14 3.55
C LYS A 204 -6.89 5.12 2.48
N ASN A 205 -6.92 4.71 1.23
CA ASN A 205 -6.51 5.55 0.10
C ASN A 205 -7.58 6.58 -0.31
N ARG A 206 -8.69 6.65 0.42
CA ARG A 206 -9.81 7.56 0.14
C ARG A 206 -9.98 8.62 1.22
N ASN A 207 -10.54 9.75 0.82
CA ASN A 207 -11.06 10.73 1.77
C ASN A 207 -12.42 10.23 2.27
N LEU A 208 -12.44 9.62 3.46
CA LEU A 208 -13.65 9.03 4.03
C LEU A 208 -14.71 10.06 4.42
N THR A 209 -14.35 11.35 4.54
CA THR A 209 -15.34 12.42 4.79
C THR A 209 -16.28 12.59 3.60
N GLU A 210 -15.80 12.38 2.37
CA GLU A 210 -16.55 12.46 1.13
C GLU A 210 -17.32 11.17 0.81
N VAL A 211 -16.96 10.05 1.45
CA VAL A 211 -17.66 8.77 1.27
C VAL A 211 -19.00 8.83 2.01
N GLN A 212 -20.09 8.58 1.30
CA GLN A 212 -21.43 8.56 1.86
C GLN A 212 -21.79 7.22 2.51
N LYS A 213 -21.36 6.11 1.89
CA LYS A 213 -21.71 4.77 2.34
C LYS A 213 -20.59 3.77 2.03
N ILE A 214 -20.35 2.86 2.97
CA ILE A 214 -19.43 1.71 2.82
C ILE A 214 -20.29 0.47 3.02
N THR A 215 -20.29 -0.44 2.06
CA THR A 215 -21.12 -1.66 2.12
C THR A 215 -20.27 -2.88 1.81
N THR A 216 -20.45 -3.93 2.58
CA THR A 216 -19.83 -5.24 2.34
C THR A 216 -20.87 -6.34 2.58
N ASP A 217 -20.82 -7.42 1.81
CA ASP A 217 -21.62 -8.64 1.97
C ASP A 217 -20.85 -9.76 2.70
N ILE A 218 -19.61 -9.49 3.13
CA ILE A 218 -18.74 -10.45 3.82
C ILE A 218 -18.67 -10.08 5.31
N PRO A 219 -19.26 -10.90 6.23
CA PRO A 219 -19.30 -10.59 7.66
C PRO A 219 -17.91 -10.36 8.29
N SER A 220 -16.92 -11.20 7.96
CA SER A 220 -15.55 -11.06 8.48
C SER A 220 -14.88 -9.76 8.04
N VAL A 221 -15.15 -9.30 6.81
CA VAL A 221 -14.68 -7.99 6.32
C VAL A 221 -15.37 -6.87 7.07
N HIS A 222 -16.67 -6.98 7.32
CA HIS A 222 -17.43 -6.00 8.10
C HIS A 222 -16.83 -5.81 9.50
N GLU A 223 -16.52 -6.91 10.20
CA GLU A 223 -15.92 -6.86 11.54
C GLU A 223 -14.57 -6.14 11.54
N VAL A 224 -13.69 -6.47 10.58
CA VAL A 224 -12.38 -5.82 10.46
C VAL A 224 -12.51 -4.33 10.13
N LEU A 225 -13.44 -3.96 9.23
CA LEU A 225 -13.72 -2.56 8.91
C LEU A 225 -14.30 -1.82 10.10
N LEU A 226 -15.21 -2.44 10.85
CA LEU A 226 -15.81 -1.86 12.06
C LEU A 226 -14.75 -1.56 13.11
N GLN A 227 -13.86 -2.51 13.42
CA GLN A 227 -12.75 -2.30 14.35
C GLN A 227 -11.82 -1.17 13.90
N HIS A 228 -11.63 -1.01 12.59
CA HIS A 228 -10.78 0.06 12.06
C HIS A 228 -11.43 1.45 12.13
N LEU A 229 -12.75 1.53 12.02
CA LEU A 229 -13.52 2.77 11.97
C LEU A 229 -14.18 3.14 13.31
N GLN A 230 -14.18 2.26 14.33
CA GLN A 230 -14.97 2.39 15.58
C GLN A 230 -14.77 3.73 16.31
N ASP A 231 -13.56 4.31 16.25
CA ASP A 231 -13.23 5.57 16.89
C ASP A 231 -13.41 6.79 15.97
N THR A 232 -14.07 6.60 14.83
CA THR A 232 -14.30 7.64 13.83
C THR A 232 -15.78 7.84 13.55
N LYS A 233 -16.17 9.02 13.09
CA LYS A 233 -17.56 9.31 12.65
C LYS A 233 -17.98 8.49 11.44
N GLU A 234 -17.01 7.98 10.70
CA GLU A 234 -17.21 7.18 9.50
C GLU A 234 -17.72 5.76 9.79
N ALA A 235 -17.69 5.31 11.05
CA ALA A 235 -18.25 4.02 11.46
C ALA A 235 -19.75 3.90 11.13
N GLU A 236 -20.51 5.00 11.23
CA GLU A 236 -21.94 5.03 10.93
C GLU A 236 -22.25 4.80 9.43
N LYS A 237 -21.25 5.01 8.56
CA LYS A 237 -21.39 4.79 7.11
C LYS A 237 -21.22 3.32 6.70
N LEU A 238 -20.73 2.47 7.62
CA LEU A 238 -20.49 1.06 7.37
C LEU A 238 -21.76 0.23 7.51
N HIS A 239 -22.07 -0.56 6.49
CA HIS A 239 -23.26 -1.40 6.45
C HIS A 239 -22.90 -2.82 6.00
N LEU A 240 -23.43 -3.82 6.72
CA LEU A 240 -23.42 -5.20 6.26
C LEU A 240 -24.67 -5.42 5.38
N TYR A 241 -24.42 -5.89 4.16
CA TYR A 241 -25.46 -6.27 3.22
C TYR A 241 -25.88 -7.72 3.44
N THR A 242 -27.15 -7.96 3.69
CA THR A 242 -27.68 -9.29 4.07
C THR A 242 -28.80 -9.80 3.16
N ASP A 243 -29.08 -9.10 2.05
CA ASP A 243 -30.09 -9.55 1.10
C ASP A 243 -29.61 -10.83 0.40
N THR A 244 -30.43 -11.87 0.44
CA THR A 244 -30.17 -13.17 -0.17
C THR A 244 -30.77 -13.33 -1.58
N GLN A 245 -31.64 -12.42 -1.99
CA GLN A 245 -32.30 -12.48 -3.30
C GLN A 245 -31.47 -11.79 -4.38
N VAL A 246 -30.86 -10.66 -4.02
CA VAL A 246 -30.03 -9.88 -4.96
C VAL A 246 -28.63 -9.77 -4.37
N SER A 247 -27.61 -10.28 -5.07
CA SER A 247 -26.22 -10.12 -4.62
C SER A 247 -25.79 -8.65 -4.67
N LEU A 248 -24.87 -8.25 -3.79
CA LEU A 248 -24.27 -6.91 -3.81
C LEU A 248 -23.64 -6.61 -5.18
N PHE A 249 -23.05 -7.61 -5.81
CA PHE A 249 -22.47 -7.55 -7.15
C PHE A 249 -23.52 -7.18 -8.23
N ALA A 250 -24.70 -7.80 -8.17
CA ALA A 250 -25.81 -7.50 -9.08
C ALA A 250 -26.45 -6.14 -8.79
N LEU A 251 -26.61 -5.77 -7.50
CA LEU A 251 -27.17 -4.50 -7.08
C LEU A 251 -26.43 -3.30 -7.67
N TYR A 252 -25.10 -3.38 -7.74
CA TYR A 252 -24.24 -2.33 -8.31
C TYR A 252 -23.90 -2.57 -9.78
N SER A 253 -24.52 -3.56 -10.44
CA SER A 253 -24.27 -3.90 -11.86
C SER A 253 -22.77 -4.08 -12.19
N LEU A 254 -22.02 -4.66 -11.25
CA LEU A 254 -20.56 -4.79 -11.36
C LEU A 254 -20.12 -5.58 -12.59
N THR A 255 -20.89 -6.56 -13.05
CA THR A 255 -20.59 -7.29 -14.31
C THR A 255 -20.50 -6.33 -15.49
N HIS A 256 -21.52 -5.49 -15.66
CA HIS A 256 -21.57 -4.53 -16.77
C HIS A 256 -20.45 -3.48 -16.67
N GLU A 257 -20.17 -2.98 -15.45
CA GLU A 257 -19.08 -2.02 -15.20
C GLU A 257 -17.72 -2.63 -15.50
N LEU A 258 -17.49 -3.91 -15.12
CA LEU A 258 -16.27 -4.64 -15.42
C LEU A 258 -16.10 -4.90 -16.92
N GLU A 259 -17.14 -5.37 -17.60
CA GLU A 259 -17.11 -5.57 -19.05
C GLU A 259 -16.72 -4.24 -19.73
N ARG A 260 -17.37 -3.15 -19.35
CA ARG A 260 -17.05 -1.82 -19.89
C ARG A 260 -15.61 -1.39 -19.61
N ALA A 261 -15.11 -1.64 -18.41
CA ALA A 261 -13.74 -1.29 -18.02
C ALA A 261 -12.66 -2.14 -18.73
N LEU A 262 -13.02 -3.37 -19.11
CA LEU A 262 -12.11 -4.31 -19.79
C LEU A 262 -12.18 -4.18 -21.32
N HIS A 263 -13.04 -3.33 -21.87
CA HIS A 263 -13.04 -3.07 -23.31
C HIS A 263 -11.68 -2.52 -23.77
N ARG A 264 -11.14 -3.11 -24.82
CA ARG A 264 -9.89 -2.67 -25.45
C ARG A 264 -9.95 -1.21 -25.91
N GLN A 265 -11.12 -0.74 -26.32
CA GLN A 265 -11.36 0.60 -26.83
C GLN A 265 -12.23 1.43 -25.88
N VAL A 266 -11.70 2.54 -25.42
CA VAL A 266 -12.38 3.47 -24.50
C VAL A 266 -12.66 4.79 -25.25
N TRP A 267 -13.92 5.10 -25.48
CA TRP A 267 -14.36 6.32 -26.15
C TRP A 267 -14.33 7.51 -25.17
N LEU A 268 -13.78 8.61 -25.63
CA LEU A 268 -13.74 9.88 -24.90
C LEU A 268 -14.94 10.76 -25.31
N PRO A 269 -15.37 11.73 -24.46
CA PRO A 269 -16.45 12.66 -24.81
C PRO A 269 -16.20 13.48 -26.08
N SER A 270 -14.93 13.67 -26.45
CA SER A 270 -14.51 14.38 -27.68
C SER A 270 -14.74 13.59 -28.96
N GLY A 271 -15.17 12.32 -28.89
CA GLY A 271 -15.26 11.41 -30.06
C GLY A 271 -13.95 10.71 -30.41
N ALA A 272 -12.85 11.03 -29.73
CA ALA A 272 -11.61 10.25 -29.82
C ALA A 272 -11.71 8.96 -28.98
N TYR A 273 -10.81 8.02 -29.20
CA TYR A 273 -10.74 6.81 -28.37
C TYR A 273 -9.31 6.47 -27.98
N LEU A 274 -9.20 5.75 -26.86
CA LEU A 274 -7.95 5.14 -26.40
C LEU A 274 -8.02 3.63 -26.66
N VAL A 275 -6.90 3.04 -27.07
CA VAL A 275 -6.74 1.59 -27.15
C VAL A 275 -5.84 1.17 -26.02
N ILE A 276 -6.35 0.26 -25.16
CA ILE A 276 -5.62 -0.28 -24.02
C ILE A 276 -5.41 -1.77 -24.29
N ASP A 277 -4.16 -2.12 -24.57
CA ASP A 277 -3.79 -3.52 -24.75
C ASP A 277 -3.33 -4.10 -23.40
N PRO A 278 -3.93 -5.21 -22.91
CA PRO A 278 -3.45 -5.88 -21.72
C PRO A 278 -2.05 -6.47 -21.98
N THR A 279 -1.11 -6.19 -21.10
CA THR A 279 0.28 -6.69 -21.17
C THR A 279 0.43 -8.08 -20.55
#